data_07b181dbac66dfdb230cd14b3855ce28
#
_entry.id   07b181dbac66dfdb230cd14b3855ce28
#
_cell.length_a   1.000
_cell.length_b   1.000
_cell.length_c   1.000
_cell.angle_alpha   90.00
_cell.angle_beta   90.00
_cell.angle_gamma   90.00
#
_symmetry.space_group_name_H-M   'P 1'
#
loop_
_entity.id
_entity.type
_entity.pdbx_description
1 polymer ?
#
loop_
_entity_poly.entity_id
_entity_poly.type
_entity_poly.pdbx_seq_one_letter_code
_entity_poly.pdbx_strand_id
1 'polypeptide(L)'
;MQEYKTKKVFAGGVAIGGGAPVTVQSMLNIPAHDIAGNVEQAKALEKAGCDIIRISVPDKESVKTLAALKSNISIPVVADIHFDYRLALESVAAGADKIRINPGNIGADDRVKAVANACKAAGVPIRIGVNSGSLEKNILAKYGSPTPRAMVESGLYHISLLEKFDFDDIVLSLKSSNVATMYNAYVLAAEKCRYPLHLGVTEAGTAANGTVKSAAGIGGLLLRGIGDTIRVSLTDDPVREVETGKRLLKAIGLRTGGVKFVSCPTCGRTKIDLIKIANEAEKRLKDCDKNITVAIMGCVVNGPGEAREADIGIAGGDGCGVLFKNGEIIKKVPESALLDELLAEIEKL
;
A
#
# COMPACT_ATOMS: atom_id res chain seq x y z
N MET A 1 14.77 19.43 -2.73
CA MET A 1 14.88 18.24 -1.86
C MET A 1 15.81 17.26 -2.55
N GLN A 2 16.75 16.65 -1.82
CA GLN A 2 17.61 15.62 -2.39
C GLN A 2 16.70 14.41 -2.70
N GLU A 3 16.70 13.96 -3.97
CA GLU A 3 15.88 12.84 -4.40
C GLU A 3 16.38 11.56 -3.70
N TYR A 4 15.52 10.94 -2.88
CA TYR A 4 15.82 9.70 -2.22
C TYR A 4 15.81 8.57 -3.26
N LYS A 5 17.00 8.10 -3.65
CA LYS A 5 17.16 6.99 -4.61
C LYS A 5 17.51 5.71 -3.88
N THR A 6 16.63 4.73 -3.98
CA THR A 6 16.86 3.39 -3.46
C THR A 6 17.45 2.46 -4.51
N LYS A 7 18.11 1.38 -4.07
CA LYS A 7 18.44 0.24 -4.93
C LYS A 7 17.12 -0.37 -5.47
N LYS A 8 17.15 -0.85 -6.72
CA LYS A 8 16.03 -1.61 -7.28
C LYS A 8 16.20 -3.09 -6.95
N VAL A 9 15.16 -3.71 -6.40
CA VAL A 9 15.06 -5.17 -6.19
C VAL A 9 13.80 -5.70 -6.86
N PHE A 10 13.72 -7.00 -7.12
CA PHE A 10 12.58 -7.62 -7.79
C PHE A 10 11.96 -8.70 -6.91
N ALA A 11 10.66 -8.60 -6.63
CA ALA A 11 9.88 -9.69 -6.09
C ALA A 11 9.14 -10.36 -7.26
N GLY A 12 9.62 -11.53 -7.72
CA GLY A 12 9.17 -12.09 -8.98
C GLY A 12 9.36 -11.08 -10.12
N GLY A 13 8.31 -10.79 -10.89
CA GLY A 13 8.33 -9.78 -11.95
C GLY A 13 8.12 -8.33 -11.49
N VAL A 14 7.86 -8.07 -10.19
CA VAL A 14 7.51 -6.75 -9.66
C VAL A 14 8.74 -6.03 -9.12
N ALA A 15 9.07 -4.87 -9.72
CA ALA A 15 10.18 -4.02 -9.28
C ALA A 15 9.79 -3.22 -8.02
N ILE A 16 10.70 -3.12 -7.06
CA ILE A 16 10.57 -2.36 -5.81
C ILE A 16 11.80 -1.46 -5.68
N GLY A 17 11.59 -0.17 -5.49
CA GLY A 17 12.68 0.80 -5.41
C GLY A 17 13.27 1.19 -6.77
N GLY A 18 14.34 1.96 -6.75
CA GLY A 18 15.02 2.44 -7.96
C GLY A 18 14.15 3.29 -8.88
N GLY A 19 13.17 4.01 -8.34
CA GLY A 19 12.23 4.83 -9.10
C GLY A 19 11.07 4.06 -9.74
N ALA A 20 10.89 2.78 -9.41
CA ALA A 20 9.70 2.02 -9.82
C ALA A 20 8.42 2.55 -9.12
N PRO A 21 7.24 2.36 -9.71
CA PRO A 21 5.98 2.73 -9.06
C PRO A 21 5.83 2.09 -7.67
N VAL A 22 5.27 2.84 -6.73
CA VAL A 22 5.02 2.34 -5.37
C VAL A 22 4.00 1.22 -5.39
N THR A 23 4.37 0.04 -4.87
CA THR A 23 3.52 -1.15 -4.87
C THR A 23 2.67 -1.25 -3.60
N VAL A 24 1.46 -1.81 -3.74
CA VAL A 24 0.56 -2.13 -2.63
C VAL A 24 0.67 -3.62 -2.32
N GLN A 25 1.13 -3.94 -1.11
CA GLN A 25 1.15 -5.30 -0.59
C GLN A 25 0.01 -5.51 0.41
N SER A 26 -0.64 -6.68 0.37
CA SER A 26 -1.54 -7.14 1.44
C SER A 26 -1.05 -8.46 2.03
N MET A 27 -1.80 -8.98 3.00
CA MET A 27 -1.46 -10.23 3.69
C MET A 27 -2.71 -11.08 3.88
N LEU A 28 -2.59 -12.36 3.55
CA LEU A 28 -3.63 -13.35 3.81
C LEU A 28 -3.86 -13.50 5.32
N ASN A 29 -5.12 -13.65 5.71
CA ASN A 29 -5.53 -13.82 7.11
C ASN A 29 -6.29 -15.13 7.36
N ILE A 30 -6.41 -15.97 6.34
CA ILE A 30 -6.92 -17.34 6.43
C ILE A 30 -5.86 -18.22 7.13
N PRO A 31 -6.25 -19.22 7.96
CA PRO A 31 -5.30 -20.15 8.55
C PRO A 31 -4.35 -20.74 7.50
N ALA A 32 -3.05 -20.79 7.81
CA ALA A 32 -2.00 -21.11 6.84
C ALA A 32 -2.16 -22.51 6.19
N HIS A 33 -2.86 -23.44 6.84
CA HIS A 33 -3.10 -24.80 6.34
C HIS A 33 -4.36 -24.93 5.48
N ASP A 34 -5.24 -23.93 5.46
CA ASP A 34 -6.41 -23.91 4.58
C ASP A 34 -5.99 -23.45 3.18
N ILE A 35 -5.56 -24.40 2.36
CA ILE A 35 -5.08 -24.13 1.00
C ILE A 35 -6.16 -23.49 0.14
N ALA A 36 -7.38 -24.03 0.17
CA ALA A 36 -8.48 -23.56 -0.69
C ALA A 36 -8.90 -22.15 -0.32
N GLY A 37 -9.10 -21.85 0.98
CA GLY A 37 -9.46 -20.54 1.47
C GLY A 37 -8.37 -19.49 1.17
N ASN A 38 -7.09 -19.83 1.33
CA ASN A 38 -5.98 -18.94 0.99
C ASN A 38 -5.91 -18.63 -0.51
N VAL A 39 -6.14 -19.62 -1.39
CA VAL A 39 -6.17 -19.40 -2.84
C VAL A 39 -7.34 -18.53 -3.25
N GLU A 40 -8.53 -18.73 -2.68
CA GLU A 40 -9.70 -17.90 -2.95
C GLU A 40 -9.46 -16.45 -2.51
N GLN A 41 -8.96 -16.24 -1.29
CA GLN A 41 -8.65 -14.90 -0.79
C GLN A 41 -7.55 -14.22 -1.62
N ALA A 42 -6.53 -14.96 -2.04
CA ALA A 42 -5.47 -14.44 -2.90
C ALA A 42 -5.99 -13.97 -4.25
N LYS A 43 -6.89 -14.73 -4.90
CA LYS A 43 -7.56 -14.32 -6.15
C LYS A 43 -8.42 -13.06 -5.95
N ALA A 44 -9.11 -12.95 -4.81
CA ALA A 44 -9.87 -11.74 -4.49
C ALA A 44 -8.96 -10.51 -4.33
N LEU A 45 -7.81 -10.66 -3.67
CA LEU A 45 -6.81 -9.60 -3.52
C LEU A 45 -6.18 -9.22 -4.86
N GLU A 46 -5.83 -10.20 -5.70
CA GLU A 46 -5.33 -9.97 -7.06
C GLU A 46 -6.34 -9.19 -7.89
N LYS A 47 -7.60 -9.61 -7.89
CA LYS A 47 -8.71 -8.91 -8.55
C LYS A 47 -8.90 -7.47 -8.03
N ALA A 48 -8.69 -7.23 -6.74
CA ALA A 48 -8.73 -5.89 -6.16
C ALA A 48 -7.54 -5.00 -6.59
N GLY A 49 -6.55 -5.58 -7.28
CA GLY A 49 -5.34 -4.91 -7.78
C GLY A 49 -4.25 -4.80 -6.72
N CYS A 50 -4.12 -5.82 -5.86
CA CYS A 50 -2.95 -6.02 -5.02
C CYS A 50 -1.74 -6.32 -5.89
N ASP A 51 -0.61 -5.67 -5.62
CA ASP A 51 0.60 -5.86 -6.44
C ASP A 51 1.48 -7.02 -5.89
N ILE A 52 1.41 -7.32 -4.58
CA ILE A 52 2.19 -8.36 -3.90
C ILE A 52 1.38 -8.94 -2.74
N ILE A 53 1.35 -10.26 -2.60
CA ILE A 53 0.68 -10.92 -1.46
C ILE A 53 1.71 -11.49 -0.48
N ARG A 54 1.39 -11.49 0.83
CA ARG A 54 2.17 -12.15 1.87
C ARG A 54 1.34 -13.23 2.57
N ILE A 55 1.96 -14.38 2.79
CA ILE A 55 1.42 -15.49 3.60
C ILE A 55 2.34 -15.76 4.79
N SER A 56 1.77 -16.06 5.96
CA SER A 56 2.53 -16.60 7.10
C SER A 56 2.92 -18.04 6.85
N VAL A 57 4.18 -18.39 7.13
CA VAL A 57 4.69 -19.78 7.01
C VAL A 57 5.24 -20.19 8.37
N PRO A 58 4.34 -20.61 9.32
CA PRO A 58 4.73 -21.00 10.66
C PRO A 58 5.38 -22.39 10.73
N ASP A 59 5.13 -23.24 9.75
CA ASP A 59 5.56 -24.64 9.71
C ASP A 59 5.66 -25.17 8.27
N LYS A 60 6.08 -26.45 8.16
CA LYS A 60 6.31 -27.13 6.89
C LYS A 60 5.06 -27.37 6.05
N GLU A 61 3.92 -27.60 6.70
CA GLU A 61 2.64 -27.79 5.99
C GLU A 61 2.21 -26.50 5.27
N SER A 62 2.47 -25.34 5.86
CA SER A 62 2.17 -24.02 5.27
C SER A 62 2.95 -23.75 3.97
N VAL A 63 4.09 -24.40 3.75
CA VAL A 63 4.85 -24.31 2.48
C VAL A 63 4.04 -24.87 1.32
N LYS A 64 3.18 -25.89 1.55
CA LYS A 64 2.28 -26.43 0.52
C LYS A 64 1.25 -25.39 0.07
N THR A 65 0.75 -24.58 1.00
CA THR A 65 -0.16 -23.45 0.69
C THR A 65 0.54 -22.40 -0.16
N LEU A 66 1.80 -22.07 0.16
CA LEU A 66 2.59 -21.17 -0.66
C LEU A 66 2.76 -21.70 -2.09
N ALA A 67 3.11 -22.99 -2.27
CA ALA A 67 3.22 -23.61 -3.59
C ALA A 67 1.89 -23.58 -4.37
N ALA A 68 0.77 -23.81 -3.68
CA ALA A 68 -0.55 -23.72 -4.28
C ALA A 68 -0.89 -22.30 -4.71
N LEU A 69 -0.56 -21.27 -3.92
CA LEU A 69 -0.70 -19.87 -4.29
C LEU A 69 0.06 -19.58 -5.58
N LYS A 70 1.34 -19.97 -5.66
CA LYS A 70 2.19 -19.75 -6.85
C LYS A 70 1.61 -20.37 -8.12
N SER A 71 0.85 -21.45 -8.00
CA SER A 71 0.21 -22.12 -9.14
C SER A 71 -1.15 -21.50 -9.54
N ASN A 72 -1.75 -20.66 -8.71
CA ASN A 72 -3.13 -20.17 -8.87
C ASN A 72 -3.27 -18.67 -9.07
N ILE A 73 -2.24 -17.86 -8.77
CA ILE A 73 -2.23 -16.41 -8.93
C ILE A 73 -1.00 -15.96 -9.72
N SER A 74 -1.06 -14.79 -10.33
CA SER A 74 0.02 -14.24 -11.14
C SER A 74 0.92 -13.27 -10.37
N ILE A 75 0.42 -12.68 -9.28
CA ILE A 75 1.16 -11.71 -8.48
C ILE A 75 2.14 -12.38 -7.51
N PRO A 76 3.27 -11.72 -7.18
CA PRO A 76 4.30 -12.27 -6.31
C PRO A 76 3.81 -12.64 -4.90
N VAL A 77 4.36 -13.75 -4.39
CA VAL A 77 4.06 -14.27 -3.05
C VAL A 77 5.26 -14.12 -2.13
N VAL A 78 5.04 -13.48 -0.98
CA VAL A 78 6.03 -13.29 0.10
C VAL A 78 5.80 -14.32 1.19
N ALA A 79 6.82 -15.12 1.51
CA ALA A 79 6.81 -16.00 2.68
C ALA A 79 7.25 -15.22 3.93
N ASP A 80 6.40 -15.23 4.96
CA ASP A 80 6.66 -14.58 6.25
C ASP A 80 7.16 -15.60 7.27
N ILE A 81 8.47 -15.60 7.51
CA ILE A 81 9.18 -16.54 8.38
C ILE A 81 9.60 -15.82 9.66
N HIS A 82 9.35 -16.41 10.82
CA HIS A 82 9.65 -15.77 12.10
C HIS A 82 10.94 -16.27 12.73
N PHE A 83 11.15 -17.60 12.83
CA PHE A 83 12.24 -18.18 13.62
C PHE A 83 13.00 -19.30 12.91
N ASP A 84 12.31 -20.21 12.20
CA ASP A 84 12.96 -21.37 11.60
C ASP A 84 13.51 -21.06 10.21
N TYR A 85 14.84 -20.96 10.08
CA TYR A 85 15.50 -20.71 8.81
C TYR A 85 15.22 -21.78 7.74
N ARG A 86 14.91 -23.04 8.14
CA ARG A 86 14.61 -24.12 7.20
C ARG A 86 13.34 -23.85 6.43
N LEU A 87 12.35 -23.20 7.06
CA LEU A 87 11.13 -22.75 6.39
C LEU A 87 11.42 -21.68 5.33
N ALA A 88 12.42 -20.84 5.54
CA ALA A 88 12.87 -19.89 4.51
C ALA A 88 13.45 -20.63 3.30
N LEU A 89 14.30 -21.65 3.52
CA LEU A 89 14.88 -22.48 2.45
C LEU A 89 13.79 -23.24 1.68
N GLU A 90 12.87 -23.88 2.39
CA GLU A 90 11.75 -24.61 1.79
C GLU A 90 10.80 -23.68 1.02
N SER A 91 10.55 -22.45 1.51
CA SER A 91 9.75 -21.45 0.82
C SER A 91 10.39 -20.95 -0.47
N VAL A 92 11.72 -20.74 -0.46
CA VAL A 92 12.47 -20.42 -1.69
C VAL A 92 12.35 -21.56 -2.70
N ALA A 93 12.55 -22.79 -2.27
CA ALA A 93 12.42 -23.99 -3.13
C ALA A 93 10.99 -24.16 -3.67
N ALA A 94 9.97 -23.75 -2.91
CA ALA A 94 8.56 -23.77 -3.32
C ALA A 94 8.17 -22.58 -4.23
N GLY A 95 9.12 -21.70 -4.57
CA GLY A 95 8.90 -20.60 -5.52
C GLY A 95 8.44 -19.29 -4.89
N ALA A 96 8.71 -19.03 -3.61
CA ALA A 96 8.47 -17.72 -3.01
C ALA A 96 9.22 -16.62 -3.77
N ASP A 97 8.57 -15.49 -4.04
CA ASP A 97 9.16 -14.36 -4.75
C ASP A 97 9.88 -13.37 -3.82
N LYS A 98 9.65 -13.47 -2.54
CA LYS A 98 10.33 -12.67 -1.50
C LYS A 98 10.22 -13.39 -0.15
N ILE A 99 11.27 -13.34 0.65
CA ILE A 99 11.25 -13.83 2.02
C ILE A 99 11.18 -12.65 2.99
N ARG A 100 10.35 -12.75 4.03
CA ARG A 100 10.37 -11.82 5.16
C ARG A 100 10.91 -12.53 6.38
N ILE A 101 12.04 -12.03 6.88
CA ILE A 101 12.67 -12.48 8.13
C ILE A 101 13.29 -11.30 8.88
N ASN A 102 13.68 -11.57 10.13
CA ASN A 102 14.71 -10.78 10.81
C ASN A 102 15.92 -11.69 11.02
N PRO A 103 17.06 -11.45 10.33
CA PRO A 103 18.22 -12.34 10.37
C PRO A 103 18.70 -12.68 11.78
N GLY A 104 18.67 -11.73 12.72
CA GLY A 104 19.01 -11.98 14.13
C GLY A 104 18.07 -12.95 14.88
N ASN A 105 16.87 -13.25 14.35
CA ASN A 105 15.92 -14.16 14.98
C ASN A 105 16.01 -15.59 14.45
N ILE A 106 16.69 -15.82 13.33
CA ILE A 106 16.78 -17.17 12.70
C ILE A 106 17.98 -17.97 13.18
N GLY A 107 18.84 -17.38 13.99
CA GLY A 107 19.93 -18.07 14.69
C GLY A 107 21.33 -17.61 14.30
N ALA A 108 22.31 -18.52 14.40
CA ALA A 108 23.71 -18.19 14.17
C ALA A 108 24.05 -17.90 12.70
N ASP A 109 25.24 -17.37 12.45
CA ASP A 109 25.74 -16.92 11.16
C ASP A 109 25.63 -17.96 10.04
N ASP A 110 25.82 -19.24 10.34
CA ASP A 110 25.69 -20.36 9.38
C ASP A 110 24.26 -20.44 8.81
N ARG A 111 23.23 -20.21 9.63
CA ARG A 111 21.83 -20.21 9.23
C ARG A 111 21.48 -18.98 8.40
N VAL A 112 21.96 -17.81 8.81
CA VAL A 112 21.81 -16.55 8.02
C VAL A 112 22.46 -16.71 6.66
N LYS A 113 23.69 -17.28 6.61
CA LYS A 113 24.43 -17.58 5.39
C LYS A 113 23.66 -18.55 4.47
N ALA A 114 23.08 -19.60 5.05
CA ALA A 114 22.30 -20.57 4.28
C ALA A 114 21.09 -19.92 3.59
N VAL A 115 20.34 -19.06 4.31
CA VAL A 115 19.19 -18.32 3.75
C VAL A 115 19.65 -17.31 2.71
N ALA A 116 20.69 -16.52 2.99
CA ALA A 116 21.22 -15.55 2.05
C ALA A 116 21.67 -16.22 0.74
N ASN A 117 22.40 -17.35 0.83
CA ASN A 117 22.85 -18.09 -0.35
C ASN A 117 21.69 -18.66 -1.16
N ALA A 118 20.67 -19.25 -0.51
CA ALA A 118 19.50 -19.80 -1.17
C ALA A 118 18.71 -18.69 -1.89
N CYS A 119 18.50 -17.55 -1.24
CA CYS A 119 17.83 -16.39 -1.80
C CYS A 119 18.64 -15.80 -2.98
N LYS A 120 19.97 -15.69 -2.84
CA LYS A 120 20.86 -15.20 -3.90
C LYS A 120 20.83 -16.09 -5.13
N ALA A 121 20.90 -17.41 -4.95
CA ALA A 121 20.85 -18.39 -6.04
C ALA A 121 19.51 -18.37 -6.79
N ALA A 122 18.41 -18.09 -6.10
CA ALA A 122 17.06 -18.02 -6.67
C ALA A 122 16.65 -16.61 -7.14
N GLY A 123 17.46 -15.58 -6.92
CA GLY A 123 17.11 -14.18 -7.21
C GLY A 123 15.95 -13.65 -6.36
N VAL A 124 15.81 -14.14 -5.13
CA VAL A 124 14.71 -13.84 -4.21
C VAL A 124 15.17 -12.80 -3.18
N PRO A 125 14.59 -11.60 -3.13
CA PRO A 125 14.98 -10.59 -2.15
C PRO A 125 14.50 -10.93 -0.74
N ILE A 126 15.21 -10.39 0.26
CA ILE A 126 14.87 -10.54 1.67
C ILE A 126 14.32 -9.21 2.20
N ARG A 127 13.13 -9.25 2.82
CA ARG A 127 12.62 -8.11 3.59
C ARG A 127 12.89 -8.29 5.08
N ILE A 128 13.65 -7.35 5.61
CA ILE A 128 13.85 -7.18 7.05
C ILE A 128 12.64 -6.45 7.63
N GLY A 129 11.99 -7.03 8.65
CA GLY A 129 10.76 -6.50 9.22
C GLY A 129 10.87 -6.18 10.71
N VAL A 130 11.44 -5.02 11.03
CA VAL A 130 11.51 -4.51 12.42
C VAL A 130 10.15 -3.96 12.85
N ASN A 131 9.68 -4.37 14.02
CA ASN A 131 8.50 -3.82 14.66
C ASN A 131 8.89 -3.24 16.03
N SER A 132 8.30 -2.10 16.41
CA SER A 132 8.56 -1.45 17.71
C SER A 132 8.32 -2.36 18.92
N GLY A 133 7.37 -3.30 18.80
CA GLY A 133 7.04 -4.24 19.87
C GLY A 133 7.97 -5.46 20.00
N SER A 134 8.96 -5.62 19.12
CA SER A 134 9.83 -6.82 19.07
C SER A 134 11.29 -6.48 18.81
N LEU A 135 11.76 -5.34 19.34
CA LEU A 135 13.17 -4.98 19.28
C LEU A 135 14.02 -5.87 20.19
N GLU A 136 15.28 -6.04 19.84
CA GLU A 136 16.26 -6.81 20.58
C GLU A 136 16.47 -6.21 22.01
N LYS A 137 16.68 -7.09 23.00
CA LYS A 137 16.84 -6.70 24.40
C LYS A 137 18.00 -5.73 24.62
N ASN A 138 19.12 -5.92 23.93
CA ASN A 138 20.28 -5.04 24.00
C ASN A 138 20.00 -3.64 23.44
N ILE A 139 19.23 -3.53 22.36
CA ILE A 139 18.79 -2.25 21.79
C ILE A 139 17.83 -1.55 22.74
N LEU A 140 16.85 -2.27 23.28
CA LEU A 140 15.93 -1.72 24.29
C LEU A 140 16.68 -1.26 25.54
N ALA A 141 17.68 -2.01 26.02
CA ALA A 141 18.52 -1.61 27.16
C ALA A 141 19.30 -0.31 26.89
N LYS A 142 19.77 -0.12 25.64
CA LYS A 142 20.51 1.08 25.21
C LYS A 142 19.63 2.32 25.10
N TYR A 143 18.40 2.19 24.59
CA TYR A 143 17.52 3.33 24.27
C TYR A 143 16.37 3.52 25.27
N GLY A 144 16.15 2.60 26.19
CA GLY A 144 15.08 2.62 27.19
C GLY A 144 13.68 2.33 26.64
N SER A 145 13.45 2.57 25.34
CA SER A 145 12.17 2.37 24.66
C SER A 145 12.35 2.21 23.14
N PRO A 146 11.33 1.78 22.38
CA PRO A 146 11.40 1.64 20.92
C PRO A 146 11.35 3.01 20.23
N THR A 147 12.40 3.82 20.41
CA THR A 147 12.56 5.10 19.73
C THR A 147 12.84 4.94 18.24
N PRO A 148 12.66 5.98 17.39
CA PRO A 148 13.06 5.94 16.00
C PRO A 148 14.50 5.50 15.77
N ARG A 149 15.45 5.97 16.61
CA ARG A 149 16.87 5.58 16.55
C ARG A 149 17.08 4.11 16.88
N ALA A 150 16.37 3.58 17.89
CA ALA A 150 16.42 2.17 18.26
C ALA A 150 15.95 1.28 17.08
N MET A 151 14.84 1.64 16.45
CA MET A 151 14.29 0.90 15.31
C MET A 151 15.25 0.91 14.10
N VAL A 152 15.86 2.05 13.80
CA VAL A 152 16.82 2.16 12.70
C VAL A 152 18.09 1.38 13.00
N GLU A 153 18.62 1.45 14.25
CA GLU A 153 19.79 0.66 14.64
C GLU A 153 19.54 -0.85 14.50
N SER A 154 18.37 -1.34 14.94
CA SER A 154 17.94 -2.72 14.73
C SER A 154 17.90 -3.07 13.23
N GLY A 155 17.28 -2.23 12.42
CA GLY A 155 17.21 -2.45 10.97
C GLY A 155 18.58 -2.53 10.30
N LEU A 156 19.47 -1.61 10.62
CA LEU A 156 20.84 -1.58 10.07
C LEU A 156 21.68 -2.77 10.58
N TYR A 157 21.50 -3.19 11.82
CA TYR A 157 22.12 -4.40 12.35
C TYR A 157 21.69 -5.63 11.53
N HIS A 158 20.40 -5.83 11.29
CA HIS A 158 19.91 -6.94 10.48
C HIS A 158 20.38 -6.87 9.01
N ILE A 159 20.51 -5.67 8.45
CA ILE A 159 21.12 -5.47 7.12
C ILE A 159 22.56 -5.96 7.12
N SER A 160 23.36 -5.54 8.09
CA SER A 160 24.78 -5.92 8.16
C SER A 160 25.02 -7.43 8.28
N LEU A 161 24.07 -8.17 8.88
CA LEU A 161 24.11 -9.63 8.94
C LEU A 161 23.95 -10.29 7.56
N LEU A 162 23.19 -9.69 6.65
CA LEU A 162 23.05 -10.17 5.27
C LEU A 162 24.24 -9.73 4.39
N GLU A 163 24.66 -8.47 4.53
CA GLU A 163 25.81 -7.92 3.79
C GLU A 163 27.11 -8.67 4.09
N LYS A 164 27.26 -9.21 5.31
CA LYS A 164 28.38 -10.09 5.69
C LYS A 164 28.52 -11.30 4.77
N PHE A 165 27.46 -11.73 4.11
CA PHE A 165 27.41 -12.84 3.17
C PHE A 165 27.19 -12.41 1.71
N ASP A 166 27.58 -11.18 1.37
CA ASP A 166 27.43 -10.58 0.04
C ASP A 166 25.99 -10.63 -0.47
N PHE A 167 25.01 -10.45 0.42
CA PHE A 167 23.60 -10.38 0.06
C PHE A 167 23.08 -8.95 0.24
N ASP A 168 22.61 -8.34 -0.86
CA ASP A 168 22.21 -6.94 -0.91
C ASP A 168 20.86 -6.70 -1.63
N ASP A 169 20.12 -7.76 -1.98
CA ASP A 169 18.74 -7.65 -2.46
C ASP A 169 17.76 -7.55 -1.27
N ILE A 170 17.88 -6.44 -0.56
CA ILE A 170 17.22 -6.20 0.73
C ILE A 170 16.11 -5.15 0.59
N VAL A 171 15.01 -5.35 1.32
CA VAL A 171 13.96 -4.36 1.57
C VAL A 171 13.87 -4.15 3.08
N LEU A 172 13.82 -2.90 3.54
CA LEU A 172 13.71 -2.59 4.97
C LEU A 172 12.28 -2.15 5.34
N SER A 173 11.79 -2.64 6.48
CA SER A 173 10.52 -2.24 7.06
C SER A 173 10.67 -1.93 8.54
N LEU A 174 10.21 -0.74 8.97
CA LEU A 174 10.28 -0.22 10.34
C LEU A 174 8.90 0.18 10.81
N LYS A 175 8.14 -0.75 11.38
CA LYS A 175 6.74 -0.53 11.73
C LYS A 175 6.53 -0.22 13.20
N SER A 176 5.64 0.74 13.48
CA SER A 176 5.14 1.06 14.81
C SER A 176 3.65 1.34 14.75
N SER A 177 2.94 1.13 15.85
CA SER A 177 1.55 1.58 16.04
C SER A 177 1.48 3.10 16.32
N ASN A 178 2.58 3.68 16.79
CA ASN A 178 2.73 5.14 16.92
C ASN A 178 3.20 5.73 15.59
N VAL A 179 2.34 6.54 14.97
CA VAL A 179 2.59 7.12 13.65
C VAL A 179 3.83 8.02 13.64
N ALA A 180 4.01 8.85 14.66
CA ALA A 180 5.17 9.77 14.75
C ALA A 180 6.49 8.99 14.88
N THR A 181 6.51 7.93 15.70
CA THR A 181 7.69 7.06 15.84
C THR A 181 8.03 6.37 14.52
N MET A 182 7.03 5.80 13.85
CA MET A 182 7.18 5.16 12.54
C MET A 182 7.69 6.14 11.49
N TYR A 183 7.06 7.31 11.38
CA TYR A 183 7.43 8.35 10.44
C TYR A 183 8.90 8.79 10.61
N ASN A 184 9.30 9.14 11.83
CA ASN A 184 10.67 9.56 12.12
C ASN A 184 11.69 8.44 11.93
N ALA A 185 11.32 7.17 12.17
CA ALA A 185 12.19 6.04 11.90
C ALA A 185 12.48 5.90 10.40
N TYR A 186 11.47 6.04 9.53
CA TYR A 186 11.69 5.98 8.08
C TYR A 186 12.44 7.19 7.53
N VAL A 187 12.19 8.41 8.06
CA VAL A 187 13.00 9.58 7.70
C VAL A 187 14.48 9.34 8.01
N LEU A 188 14.77 8.85 9.21
CA LEU A 188 16.15 8.55 9.63
C LEU A 188 16.76 7.38 8.83
N ALA A 189 15.98 6.36 8.49
CA ALA A 189 16.44 5.24 7.66
C ALA A 189 16.79 5.70 6.24
N ALA A 190 15.98 6.57 5.64
CA ALA A 190 16.23 7.14 4.32
C ALA A 190 17.56 7.92 4.24
N GLU A 191 18.01 8.51 5.35
CA GLU A 191 19.32 9.17 5.43
C GLU A 191 20.49 8.18 5.54
N LYS A 192 20.24 6.97 6.10
CA LYS A 192 21.30 6.02 6.50
C LYS A 192 21.49 4.83 5.57
N CYS A 193 20.49 4.46 4.76
CA CYS A 193 20.61 3.34 3.83
C CYS A 193 19.96 3.64 2.47
N ARG A 194 20.32 2.84 1.46
CA ARG A 194 19.78 2.95 0.10
C ARG A 194 18.92 1.75 -0.30
N TYR A 195 18.52 0.96 0.68
CA TYR A 195 17.61 -0.16 0.43
C TYR A 195 16.16 0.32 0.33
N PRO A 196 15.35 -0.29 -0.55
CA PRO A 196 13.93 0.03 -0.65
C PRO A 196 13.22 -0.07 0.70
N LEU A 197 12.30 0.86 0.93
CA LEU A 197 11.54 0.96 2.18
C LEU A 197 10.11 0.47 2.00
N HIS A 198 9.71 -0.52 2.81
CA HIS A 198 8.35 -1.02 2.90
C HIS A 198 7.61 -0.33 4.03
N LEU A 199 6.77 0.65 3.69
CA LEU A 199 6.05 1.45 4.66
C LEU A 199 4.81 0.74 5.22
N GLY A 200 4.48 1.02 6.47
CA GLY A 200 3.23 0.56 7.09
C GLY A 200 3.13 0.95 8.55
N VAL A 201 1.92 1.31 8.97
CA VAL A 201 1.55 1.42 10.39
C VAL A 201 1.09 0.05 10.85
N THR A 202 1.65 -0.49 11.94
CA THR A 202 1.15 -1.74 12.53
C THR A 202 0.06 -1.45 13.55
N GLU A 203 -0.87 -2.39 13.74
CA GLU A 203 -1.95 -2.24 14.73
C GLU A 203 -2.71 -0.91 14.55
N ALA A 204 -3.01 -0.57 13.29
CA ALA A 204 -3.61 0.73 12.98
C ALA A 204 -5.06 0.84 13.47
N GLY A 205 -5.74 -0.28 13.70
CA GLY A 205 -7.12 -0.36 14.19
C GLY A 205 -8.16 -0.58 13.09
N THR A 206 -9.42 -0.24 13.41
CA THR A 206 -10.54 -0.39 12.47
C THR A 206 -10.36 0.40 11.18
N ALA A 207 -11.15 0.10 10.14
CA ALA A 207 -11.06 0.75 8.84
C ALA A 207 -11.03 2.29 8.94
N ALA A 208 -11.87 2.90 9.75
CA ALA A 208 -11.92 4.35 9.92
C ALA A 208 -10.60 4.91 10.50
N ASN A 209 -10.21 4.42 11.68
CA ASN A 209 -9.01 4.91 12.38
C ASN A 209 -7.72 4.50 11.65
N GLY A 210 -7.67 3.27 11.14
CA GLY A 210 -6.51 2.74 10.43
C GLY A 210 -6.24 3.47 9.13
N THR A 211 -7.29 3.89 8.40
CA THR A 211 -7.16 4.73 7.20
C THR A 211 -6.53 6.08 7.54
N VAL A 212 -6.99 6.76 8.58
CA VAL A 212 -6.43 8.06 9.00
C VAL A 212 -4.97 7.92 9.40
N LYS A 213 -4.62 6.92 10.23
CA LYS A 213 -3.22 6.67 10.63
C LYS A 213 -2.32 6.34 9.44
N SER A 214 -2.82 5.52 8.51
CA SER A 214 -2.07 5.15 7.30
C SER A 214 -1.88 6.33 6.36
N ALA A 215 -2.92 7.14 6.16
CA ALA A 215 -2.83 8.35 5.35
C ALA A 215 -1.80 9.34 5.93
N ALA A 216 -1.83 9.58 7.25
CA ALA A 216 -0.88 10.46 7.90
C ALA A 216 0.57 9.92 7.85
N GLY A 217 0.76 8.65 8.20
CA GLY A 217 2.10 8.05 8.30
C GLY A 217 2.69 7.68 6.94
N ILE A 218 2.00 6.88 6.16
CA ILE A 218 2.45 6.42 4.84
C ILE A 218 2.40 7.58 3.84
N GLY A 219 1.27 8.29 3.75
CA GLY A 219 1.09 9.41 2.83
C GLY A 219 2.09 10.53 3.07
N GLY A 220 2.33 10.90 4.34
CA GLY A 220 3.31 11.90 4.72
C GLY A 220 4.76 11.56 4.30
N LEU A 221 5.15 10.27 4.37
CA LEU A 221 6.46 9.80 3.89
C LEU A 221 6.55 9.83 2.36
N LEU A 222 5.53 9.31 1.68
CA LEU A 222 5.48 9.26 0.22
C LEU A 222 5.50 10.66 -0.41
N LEU A 223 4.84 11.66 0.18
CA LEU A 223 4.91 13.06 -0.26
C LEU A 223 6.32 13.67 -0.14
N ARG A 224 7.20 13.06 0.68
CA ARG A 224 8.63 13.39 0.74
C ARG A 224 9.49 12.55 -0.19
N GLY A 225 8.90 11.70 -1.01
CA GLY A 225 9.62 10.77 -1.87
C GLY A 225 10.25 9.58 -1.10
N ILE A 226 9.80 9.30 0.14
CA ILE A 226 10.31 8.21 0.98
C ILE A 226 9.32 7.05 0.95
N GLY A 227 9.76 5.89 0.45
CA GLY A 227 8.99 4.65 0.40
C GLY A 227 8.78 4.11 -1.00
N ASP A 228 8.89 2.78 -1.12
CA ASP A 228 8.90 2.07 -2.41
C ASP A 228 7.79 1.02 -2.50
N THR A 229 7.29 0.57 -1.37
CA THR A 229 6.17 -0.37 -1.27
C THR A 229 5.42 -0.13 0.03
N ILE A 230 4.11 -0.33 0.03
CA ILE A 230 3.27 -0.04 1.19
C ILE A 230 2.41 -1.23 1.59
N ARG A 231 2.06 -1.31 2.90
CA ARG A 231 0.93 -2.10 3.38
C ARG A 231 0.10 -1.28 4.35
N VAL A 232 -1.14 -1.04 4.00
CA VAL A 232 -2.18 -0.60 4.94
C VAL A 232 -2.59 -1.81 5.79
N SER A 233 -2.69 -1.65 7.11
CA SER A 233 -3.11 -2.72 8.02
C SER A 233 -4.38 -2.29 8.74
N LEU A 234 -5.46 -3.03 8.51
CA LEU A 234 -6.78 -2.74 9.08
C LEU A 234 -7.30 -3.96 9.84
N THR A 235 -8.09 -3.71 10.87
CA THR A 235 -8.94 -4.74 11.47
C THR A 235 -10.22 -4.86 10.63
N ASP A 236 -10.08 -5.41 9.41
CA ASP A 236 -11.11 -5.55 8.40
C ASP A 236 -10.68 -6.59 7.34
N ASP A 237 -11.52 -6.80 6.31
CA ASP A 237 -11.19 -7.63 5.15
C ASP A 237 -9.91 -7.10 4.45
N PRO A 238 -8.93 -7.96 4.13
CA PRO A 238 -7.71 -7.56 3.43
C PRO A 238 -7.94 -6.89 2.08
N VAL A 239 -9.05 -7.13 1.39
CA VAL A 239 -9.42 -6.40 0.17
C VAL A 239 -9.54 -4.90 0.44
N ARG A 240 -10.09 -4.51 1.60
CA ARG A 240 -10.17 -3.10 2.01
C ARG A 240 -8.80 -2.47 2.29
N GLU A 241 -7.81 -3.25 2.74
CA GLU A 241 -6.42 -2.78 2.86
C GLU A 241 -5.88 -2.36 1.50
N VAL A 242 -6.10 -3.19 0.46
CA VAL A 242 -5.67 -2.91 -0.93
C VAL A 242 -6.39 -1.67 -1.49
N GLU A 243 -7.71 -1.61 -1.35
CA GLU A 243 -8.50 -0.45 -1.80
C GLU A 243 -8.02 0.85 -1.14
N THR A 244 -7.79 0.81 0.17
CA THR A 244 -7.29 1.97 0.93
C THR A 244 -5.88 2.38 0.47
N GLY A 245 -4.99 1.41 0.25
CA GLY A 245 -3.65 1.67 -0.27
C GLY A 245 -3.68 2.31 -1.66
N LYS A 246 -4.51 1.79 -2.56
CA LYS A 246 -4.71 2.36 -3.91
C LYS A 246 -5.29 3.77 -3.86
N ARG A 247 -6.30 4.00 -3.01
CA ARG A 247 -6.90 5.33 -2.81
C ARG A 247 -5.88 6.33 -2.27
N LEU A 248 -5.05 5.91 -1.32
CA LEU A 248 -3.97 6.74 -0.78
C LEU A 248 -2.98 7.14 -1.87
N LEU A 249 -2.49 6.19 -2.68
CA LEU A 249 -1.56 6.46 -3.77
C LEU A 249 -2.16 7.38 -4.84
N LYS A 250 -3.45 7.20 -5.17
CA LYS A 250 -4.18 8.11 -6.08
C LYS A 250 -4.29 9.53 -5.51
N ALA A 251 -4.66 9.65 -4.22
CA ALA A 251 -4.85 10.95 -3.58
C ALA A 251 -3.59 11.82 -3.58
N ILE A 252 -2.40 11.20 -3.57
CA ILE A 252 -1.11 11.90 -3.62
C ILE A 252 -0.43 11.88 -5.00
N GLY A 253 -1.14 11.42 -6.04
CA GLY A 253 -0.64 11.44 -7.42
C GLY A 253 0.41 10.38 -7.79
N LEU A 254 0.62 9.37 -6.96
CA LEU A 254 1.59 8.29 -7.21
C LEU A 254 0.98 7.07 -7.93
N ARG A 255 -0.32 7.05 -8.14
CA ARG A 255 -1.01 6.04 -8.96
C ARG A 255 -2.01 6.73 -9.87
N THR A 256 -1.96 6.43 -11.14
CA THR A 256 -2.90 6.91 -12.16
C THR A 256 -3.99 5.88 -12.43
N GLY A 257 -5.03 6.29 -13.16
CA GLY A 257 -6.15 5.44 -13.58
C GLY A 257 -7.36 5.50 -12.66
N GLY A 258 -8.53 5.34 -13.25
CA GLY A 258 -9.84 5.52 -12.62
C GLY A 258 -10.18 6.97 -12.30
N VAL A 259 -11.39 7.20 -11.83
CA VAL A 259 -11.93 8.54 -11.58
C VAL A 259 -11.28 9.19 -10.36
N LYS A 260 -10.85 10.45 -10.52
CA LYS A 260 -10.50 11.35 -9.43
C LYS A 260 -11.69 12.27 -9.15
N PHE A 261 -12.17 12.28 -7.92
CA PHE A 261 -13.28 13.15 -7.54
C PHE A 261 -12.80 14.45 -6.92
N VAL A 262 -13.45 15.55 -7.33
CA VAL A 262 -13.34 16.87 -6.71
C VAL A 262 -14.74 17.31 -6.31
N SER A 263 -15.00 17.46 -5.02
CA SER A 263 -16.30 17.88 -4.52
C SER A 263 -16.16 19.03 -3.54
N CYS A 264 -17.00 20.05 -3.66
CA CYS A 264 -16.98 21.15 -2.70
C CYS A 264 -17.59 20.69 -1.36
N PRO A 265 -17.17 21.29 -0.23
CA PRO A 265 -17.85 21.07 1.04
C PRO A 265 -19.25 21.67 0.99
N THR A 266 -20.18 21.08 1.75
CA THR A 266 -21.51 21.66 1.92
C THR A 266 -21.44 23.04 2.61
N CYS A 267 -22.16 24.01 2.06
CA CYS A 267 -22.24 25.36 2.66
C CYS A 267 -23.64 25.95 2.42
N GLY A 268 -23.94 27.13 2.95
CA GLY A 268 -25.22 27.80 2.79
C GLY A 268 -25.61 28.16 1.34
N ARG A 269 -24.71 28.00 0.37
CA ARG A 269 -24.99 28.20 -1.07
C ARG A 269 -25.36 26.93 -1.81
N THR A 270 -25.26 25.76 -1.17
CA THR A 270 -25.60 24.44 -1.76
C THR A 270 -27.08 24.41 -2.12
N LYS A 271 -27.41 24.07 -3.37
CA LYS A 271 -28.76 24.12 -3.95
C LYS A 271 -29.31 22.74 -4.33
N ILE A 272 -28.49 21.67 -4.20
CA ILE A 272 -28.82 20.28 -4.54
C ILE A 272 -28.48 19.37 -3.38
N ASP A 273 -28.98 18.13 -3.38
CA ASP A 273 -28.56 17.11 -2.42
C ASP A 273 -27.14 16.59 -2.76
N LEU A 274 -26.17 17.49 -2.53
CA LEU A 274 -24.76 17.29 -2.88
C LEU A 274 -24.18 16.00 -2.25
N ILE A 275 -24.52 15.74 -0.98
CA ILE A 275 -23.98 14.56 -0.25
C ILE A 275 -24.44 13.28 -0.92
N LYS A 276 -25.73 13.18 -1.23
CA LYS A 276 -26.30 12.01 -1.89
C LYS A 276 -25.70 11.80 -3.30
N ILE A 277 -25.64 12.86 -4.08
CA ILE A 277 -25.13 12.82 -5.45
C ILE A 277 -23.65 12.43 -5.46
N ALA A 278 -22.82 13.00 -4.60
CA ALA A 278 -21.41 12.69 -4.52
C ALA A 278 -21.15 11.23 -4.11
N ASN A 279 -21.82 10.75 -3.06
CA ASN A 279 -21.68 9.36 -2.62
C ASN A 279 -22.16 8.36 -3.68
N GLU A 280 -23.27 8.64 -4.36
CA GLU A 280 -23.76 7.75 -5.41
C GLU A 280 -22.87 7.79 -6.66
N ALA A 281 -22.31 8.95 -7.03
CA ALA A 281 -21.33 9.06 -8.10
C ALA A 281 -20.07 8.25 -7.79
N GLU A 282 -19.48 8.39 -6.59
CA GLU A 282 -18.32 7.59 -6.17
C GLU A 282 -18.58 6.10 -6.23
N LYS A 283 -19.77 5.67 -5.79
CA LYS A 283 -20.18 4.26 -5.82
C LYS A 283 -20.33 3.72 -7.24
N ARG A 284 -21.01 4.46 -8.14
CA ARG A 284 -21.27 4.02 -9.53
C ARG A 284 -20.04 4.08 -10.42
N LEU A 285 -19.07 4.94 -10.11
CA LEU A 285 -17.81 5.08 -10.84
C LEU A 285 -16.62 4.37 -10.19
N LYS A 286 -16.87 3.55 -9.15
CA LYS A 286 -15.83 2.83 -8.39
C LYS A 286 -14.91 2.00 -9.30
N ASP A 287 -15.50 1.31 -10.28
CA ASP A 287 -14.82 0.38 -11.19
C ASP A 287 -14.55 1.01 -12.57
N CYS A 288 -14.74 2.32 -12.71
CA CYS A 288 -14.43 3.03 -13.95
C CYS A 288 -12.92 3.21 -14.10
N ASP A 289 -12.35 2.66 -15.19
CA ASP A 289 -10.90 2.70 -15.46
C ASP A 289 -10.42 3.98 -16.14
N LYS A 290 -11.35 4.85 -16.56
CA LYS A 290 -11.02 6.10 -17.25
C LYS A 290 -10.22 7.03 -16.33
N ASN A 291 -9.08 7.49 -16.79
CA ASN A 291 -8.23 8.42 -16.05
C ASN A 291 -8.76 9.86 -16.19
N ILE A 292 -9.83 10.18 -15.47
CA ILE A 292 -10.53 11.46 -15.53
C ILE A 292 -10.74 12.06 -14.16
N THR A 293 -10.84 13.40 -14.12
CA THR A 293 -11.24 14.16 -12.93
C THR A 293 -12.71 14.55 -13.08
N VAL A 294 -13.54 14.10 -12.13
CA VAL A 294 -14.98 14.40 -12.08
C VAL A 294 -15.25 15.38 -10.94
N ALA A 295 -15.89 16.50 -11.26
CA ALA A 295 -16.24 17.52 -10.27
C ALA A 295 -17.74 17.48 -9.91
N ILE A 296 -18.04 17.53 -8.62
CA ILE A 296 -19.42 17.59 -8.10
C ILE A 296 -19.56 18.81 -7.20
N MET A 297 -20.21 19.85 -7.73
CA MET A 297 -20.31 21.17 -7.09
C MET A 297 -21.74 21.50 -6.68
N GLY A 298 -21.89 21.94 -5.44
CA GLY A 298 -23.21 22.24 -4.86
C GLY A 298 -23.88 23.53 -5.35
N CYS A 299 -23.14 24.43 -6.03
CA CYS A 299 -23.67 25.67 -6.59
C CYS A 299 -22.92 26.11 -7.84
N VAL A 300 -23.60 26.89 -8.71
CA VAL A 300 -23.03 27.43 -9.95
C VAL A 300 -22.09 28.63 -9.75
N VAL A 301 -22.06 29.23 -8.55
CA VAL A 301 -21.29 30.46 -8.30
C VAL A 301 -19.79 30.20 -8.34
N ASN A 302 -19.32 29.17 -7.65
CA ASN A 302 -17.90 28.81 -7.61
C ASN A 302 -17.59 27.54 -8.42
N GLY A 303 -18.64 26.76 -8.76
CA GLY A 303 -18.48 25.43 -9.39
C GLY A 303 -17.58 25.45 -10.62
N PRO A 304 -17.86 26.30 -11.64
CA PRO A 304 -17.02 26.36 -12.84
C PRO A 304 -15.61 26.87 -12.60
N GLY A 305 -15.40 27.71 -11.57
CA GLY A 305 -14.08 28.26 -11.22
C GLY A 305 -13.17 27.26 -10.51
N GLU A 306 -13.69 26.62 -9.46
CA GLU A 306 -12.96 25.63 -8.66
C GLU A 306 -12.79 24.28 -9.39
N ALA A 307 -13.68 24.00 -10.33
CA ALA A 307 -13.68 22.78 -11.13
C ALA A 307 -13.11 22.96 -12.56
N ARG A 308 -12.45 24.07 -12.83
CA ARG A 308 -11.90 24.39 -14.17
C ARG A 308 -10.93 23.33 -14.68
N GLU A 309 -10.21 22.66 -13.78
CA GLU A 309 -9.26 21.60 -14.10
C GLU A 309 -9.92 20.20 -14.18
N ALA A 310 -11.23 20.10 -13.94
CA ALA A 310 -11.93 18.83 -14.08
C ALA A 310 -12.29 18.56 -15.55
N ASP A 311 -12.10 17.32 -15.97
CA ASP A 311 -12.48 16.90 -17.34
C ASP A 311 -13.97 17.04 -17.56
N ILE A 312 -14.78 16.69 -16.53
CA ILE A 312 -16.24 16.77 -16.56
C ILE A 312 -16.79 17.02 -15.15
N GLY A 313 -17.95 17.63 -15.04
CA GLY A 313 -18.59 17.77 -13.74
C GLY A 313 -19.99 18.35 -13.82
N ILE A 314 -20.58 18.47 -12.62
CA ILE A 314 -21.88 19.09 -12.40
C ILE A 314 -21.79 20.23 -11.38
N ALA A 315 -22.66 21.22 -11.53
CA ALA A 315 -22.83 22.27 -10.55
C ALA A 315 -24.31 22.53 -10.30
N GLY A 316 -24.71 22.54 -9.03
CA GLY A 316 -26.10 22.69 -8.60
C GLY A 316 -26.64 24.12 -8.79
N GLY A 317 -27.91 24.24 -9.11
CA GLY A 317 -28.69 25.46 -9.16
C GLY A 317 -30.07 25.24 -8.55
N ASP A 318 -30.92 26.25 -8.56
CA ASP A 318 -32.26 26.18 -7.95
C ASP A 318 -33.18 25.29 -8.77
N GLY A 319 -33.52 24.09 -8.27
CA GLY A 319 -34.31 23.07 -8.93
C GLY A 319 -33.69 22.47 -10.20
N CYS A 320 -32.49 22.89 -10.57
CA CYS A 320 -31.77 22.44 -11.75
C CYS A 320 -30.26 22.52 -11.52
N GLY A 321 -29.47 21.98 -12.43
CA GLY A 321 -28.04 22.16 -12.43
C GLY A 321 -27.46 22.17 -13.84
N VAL A 322 -26.16 22.36 -13.93
CA VAL A 322 -25.44 22.37 -15.19
C VAL A 322 -24.41 21.24 -15.23
N LEU A 323 -24.26 20.62 -16.39
CA LEU A 323 -23.11 19.81 -16.75
C LEU A 323 -22.07 20.72 -17.42
N PHE A 324 -20.82 20.53 -17.07
CA PHE A 324 -19.71 21.20 -17.74
C PHE A 324 -18.61 20.19 -18.10
N LYS A 325 -17.88 20.50 -19.17
CA LYS A 325 -16.74 19.71 -19.66
C LYS A 325 -15.60 20.66 -19.97
N ASN A 326 -14.42 20.41 -19.42
CA ASN A 326 -13.25 21.29 -19.56
C ASN A 326 -13.55 22.77 -19.23
N GLY A 327 -14.37 23.01 -18.22
CA GLY A 327 -14.78 24.35 -17.79
C GLY A 327 -15.91 25.00 -18.57
N GLU A 328 -16.41 24.39 -19.66
CA GLU A 328 -17.51 24.91 -20.48
C GLU A 328 -18.83 24.20 -20.13
N ILE A 329 -19.92 24.98 -19.99
CA ILE A 329 -21.26 24.42 -19.72
C ILE A 329 -21.77 23.79 -21.01
N ILE A 330 -22.05 22.48 -20.97
CA ILE A 330 -22.56 21.74 -22.12
C ILE A 330 -24.07 21.48 -22.04
N LYS A 331 -24.64 21.45 -20.83
CA LYS A 331 -26.05 21.11 -20.67
C LYS A 331 -26.61 21.68 -19.36
N LYS A 332 -27.88 22.08 -19.37
CA LYS A 332 -28.67 22.41 -18.18
C LYS A 332 -29.78 21.36 -18.01
N VAL A 333 -29.89 20.78 -16.83
CA VAL A 333 -30.84 19.69 -16.57
C VAL A 333 -31.50 19.83 -15.21
N PRO A 334 -32.66 19.21 -14.96
CA PRO A 334 -33.26 19.11 -13.63
C PRO A 334 -32.31 18.43 -12.65
N GLU A 335 -32.41 18.76 -11.37
CA GLU A 335 -31.57 18.14 -10.31
C GLU A 335 -31.66 16.61 -10.33
N SER A 336 -32.88 16.07 -10.52
CA SER A 336 -33.12 14.62 -10.54
C SER A 336 -32.40 13.87 -11.67
N ALA A 337 -31.97 14.56 -12.73
CA ALA A 337 -31.28 13.98 -13.87
C ALA A 337 -29.77 14.23 -13.85
N LEU A 338 -29.26 15.06 -12.93
CA LEU A 338 -27.85 15.49 -12.92
C LEU A 338 -26.85 14.32 -12.91
N LEU A 339 -27.08 13.34 -12.04
CA LEU A 339 -26.15 12.21 -11.90
C LEU A 339 -26.19 11.31 -13.15
N ASP A 340 -27.39 10.97 -13.64
CA ASP A 340 -27.52 10.06 -14.78
C ASP A 340 -26.96 10.70 -16.07
N GLU A 341 -27.18 11.98 -16.26
CA GLU A 341 -26.59 12.72 -17.38
C GLU A 341 -25.06 12.83 -17.27
N LEU A 342 -24.53 13.06 -16.06
CA LEU A 342 -23.08 13.03 -15.82
C LEU A 342 -22.48 11.68 -16.20
N LEU A 343 -23.11 10.59 -15.77
CA LEU A 343 -22.62 9.24 -16.07
C LEU A 343 -22.69 8.93 -17.56
N ALA A 344 -23.78 9.32 -18.22
CA ALA A 344 -23.94 9.15 -19.68
C ALA A 344 -22.86 9.92 -20.47
N GLU A 345 -22.47 11.11 -20.02
CA GLU A 345 -21.39 11.87 -20.65
C GLU A 345 -20.00 11.27 -20.34
N ILE A 346 -19.80 10.71 -19.14
CA ILE A 346 -18.56 9.99 -18.78
C ILE A 346 -18.37 8.75 -19.68
N GLU A 347 -19.44 8.03 -20.00
CA GLU A 347 -19.37 6.86 -20.91
C GLU A 347 -18.84 7.23 -22.30
N LYS A 348 -19.08 8.45 -22.78
CA LYS A 348 -18.64 8.95 -24.09
C LYS A 348 -17.19 9.46 -24.12
N LEU A 349 -16.53 9.62 -22.97
CA LEU A 349 -15.12 10.00 -22.87
C LEU A 349 -14.21 8.80 -23.13
#